data_bc1ccfac84e74d48d4de422d49a3fa29
#
_entry.id   bc1ccfac84e74d48d4de422d49a3fa29
#
_cell.length_a   1.000
_cell.length_b   1.000
_cell.length_c   1.000
_cell.angle_alpha   90.00
_cell.angle_beta   90.00
_cell.angle_gamma   90.00
#
_symmetry.space_group_name_H-M   'P 1'
#
loop_
_entity.id
_entity.type
_entity.pdbx_description
1 polymer ?
#
loop_
_entity_poly.entity_id
_entity_poly.type
_entity_poly.pdbx_seq_one_letter_code
_entity_poly.pdbx_strand_id
1 'polypeptide(L)'
;DDHVERFNKGADAVQALVKGKIDAVVIDNEPAKAFVDANDGLKILETPYVEEDYAMCFKKGNTELEDKFNAAIKELKEDGTFDKIIGYYIDGTEDKGYESPADADRYRQPAE
;
A
#
# COMPACT_ATOMS: atom_id res chain seq x y z
N ASP A 1 -14.89 18.88 -12.41
CA ASP A 1 -13.46 19.18 -12.60
C ASP A 1 -13.04 18.70 -13.98
N ASP A 2 -12.96 19.65 -14.92
CA ASP A 2 -12.72 19.37 -16.36
C ASP A 2 -11.27 18.87 -16.64
N HIS A 3 -10.42 18.86 -15.61
CA HIS A 3 -9.03 18.46 -15.71
C HIS A 3 -8.66 17.22 -14.88
N VAL A 4 -9.68 16.52 -14.33
CA VAL A 4 -9.46 15.31 -13.54
C VAL A 4 -10.10 14.11 -14.22
N GLU A 5 -9.26 13.19 -14.69
CA GLU A 5 -9.67 11.90 -15.22
C GLU A 5 -9.52 10.83 -14.13
N ARG A 6 -10.57 10.02 -13.93
CA ARG A 6 -10.59 8.97 -12.90
C ARG A 6 -10.41 7.60 -13.54
N PHE A 7 -9.51 6.83 -12.95
CA PHE A 7 -9.20 5.46 -13.35
C PHE A 7 -9.57 4.46 -12.25
N ASN A 8 -10.05 3.30 -12.64
CA ASN A 8 -10.36 2.23 -11.69
C ASN A 8 -9.12 1.45 -11.25
N LYS A 9 -8.03 1.51 -12.04
CA LYS A 9 -6.76 0.82 -11.76
C LYS A 9 -5.60 1.80 -11.93
N GLY A 10 -4.65 1.76 -11.00
CA GLY A 10 -3.43 2.57 -11.08
C GLY A 10 -2.63 2.30 -12.34
N ALA A 11 -2.55 1.04 -12.77
CA ALA A 11 -1.86 0.67 -14.01
C ALA A 11 -2.43 1.36 -15.25
N ASP A 12 -3.74 1.53 -15.34
CA ASP A 12 -4.38 2.20 -16.48
C ASP A 12 -4.06 3.70 -16.49
N ALA A 13 -4.04 4.33 -15.31
CA ALA A 13 -3.62 5.71 -15.14
C ALA A 13 -2.16 5.91 -15.58
N VAL A 14 -1.26 5.05 -15.13
CA VAL A 14 0.16 5.10 -15.50
C VAL A 14 0.36 4.88 -17.01
N GLN A 15 -0.37 3.97 -17.63
CA GLN A 15 -0.34 3.78 -19.08
C GLN A 15 -0.85 5.00 -19.84
N ALA A 16 -1.85 5.72 -19.31
CA ALA A 16 -2.32 6.97 -19.90
C ALA A 16 -1.23 8.06 -19.80
N LEU A 17 -0.53 8.14 -18.66
CA LEU A 17 0.59 9.04 -18.48
C LEU A 17 1.75 8.76 -19.45
N VAL A 18 2.19 7.51 -19.55
CA VAL A 18 3.26 7.09 -20.48
C VAL A 18 2.91 7.40 -21.93
N LYS A 19 1.64 7.29 -22.31
CA LYS A 19 1.13 7.64 -23.64
C LYS A 19 0.88 9.13 -23.86
N GLY A 20 1.17 9.98 -22.87
CA GLY A 20 0.99 11.43 -22.97
C GLY A 20 -0.48 11.87 -23.04
N LYS A 21 -1.41 11.06 -22.57
CA LYS A 21 -2.84 11.42 -22.52
C LYS A 21 -3.19 12.29 -21.30
N ILE A 22 -2.43 12.13 -20.23
CA ILE A 22 -2.51 12.90 -18.98
C ILE A 22 -1.11 13.35 -18.58
N ASP A 23 -1.02 14.36 -17.75
CA ASP A 23 0.25 15.01 -17.36
C ASP A 23 0.79 14.50 -16.02
N ALA A 24 -0.07 14.01 -15.14
CA ALA A 24 0.29 13.50 -13.82
C ALA A 24 -0.69 12.45 -13.32
N VAL A 25 -0.22 11.61 -12.39
CA VAL A 25 -1.05 10.65 -11.66
C VAL A 25 -0.91 10.90 -10.17
N VAL A 26 -2.04 10.95 -9.46
CA VAL A 26 -2.09 10.98 -7.99
C VAL A 26 -2.43 9.58 -7.52
N ILE A 27 -1.54 8.96 -6.76
CA ILE A 27 -1.64 7.58 -6.31
C ILE A 27 -0.80 7.42 -5.02
N ASP A 28 -1.05 6.37 -4.25
CA ASP A 28 -0.24 6.01 -3.08
C ASP A 28 1.25 5.85 -3.44
N ASN A 29 2.11 6.22 -2.51
CA ASN A 29 3.55 6.30 -2.73
C ASN A 29 4.18 4.94 -3.08
N GLU A 30 3.80 3.85 -2.40
CA GLU A 30 4.41 2.54 -2.65
C GLU A 30 4.06 1.97 -4.03
N PRO A 31 2.79 1.97 -4.48
CA PRO A 31 2.49 1.69 -5.88
C PRO A 31 3.19 2.63 -6.88
N ALA A 32 3.34 3.91 -6.54
CA ALA A 32 4.04 4.88 -7.40
C ALA A 32 5.49 4.48 -7.63
N LYS A 33 6.22 4.07 -6.59
CA LYS A 33 7.60 3.57 -6.69
C LYS A 33 7.69 2.39 -7.65
N ALA A 34 6.84 1.38 -7.47
CA ALA A 34 6.82 0.21 -8.34
C ALA A 34 6.55 0.57 -9.81
N PHE A 35 5.67 1.53 -10.08
CA PHE A 35 5.40 1.98 -11.45
C PHE A 35 6.55 2.78 -12.06
N VAL A 36 7.24 3.59 -11.27
CA VAL A 36 8.42 4.34 -11.74
C VAL A 36 9.58 3.38 -12.03
N ASP A 37 9.80 2.38 -11.20
CA ASP A 37 10.83 1.36 -11.43
C ASP A 37 10.57 0.51 -12.68
N ALA A 38 9.31 0.31 -13.02
CA ALA A 38 8.89 -0.48 -14.19
C ALA A 38 8.75 0.32 -15.48
N ASN A 39 8.81 1.66 -15.47
CA ASN A 39 8.58 2.51 -16.62
C ASN A 39 9.59 3.66 -16.68
N ASP A 40 10.46 3.63 -17.68
CA ASP A 40 11.43 4.71 -17.91
C ASP A 40 10.74 6.04 -18.18
N GLY A 41 11.37 7.13 -17.74
CA GLY A 41 10.91 8.50 -18.02
C GLY A 41 9.84 9.02 -17.06
N LEU A 42 9.45 8.24 -16.05
CA LEU A 42 8.58 8.67 -14.96
C LEU A 42 9.40 9.10 -13.73
N LYS A 43 8.83 9.97 -12.93
CA LYS A 43 9.40 10.38 -11.63
C LYS A 43 8.30 10.61 -10.61
N ILE A 44 8.64 10.43 -9.34
CA ILE A 44 7.80 10.83 -8.21
C ILE A 44 8.22 12.25 -7.80
N LEU A 45 7.24 13.12 -7.51
CA LEU A 45 7.51 14.41 -6.92
C LEU A 45 7.92 14.24 -5.45
N GLU A 46 8.90 15.01 -5.01
CA GLU A 46 9.41 14.93 -3.63
C GLU A 46 8.43 15.45 -2.57
N THR A 47 7.51 16.34 -2.99
CA THR A 47 6.48 16.88 -2.10
C THR A 47 5.25 16.01 -2.12
N PRO A 48 4.84 15.40 -0.99
CA PRO A 48 3.62 14.63 -0.91
C PRO A 48 2.39 15.52 -1.14
N TYR A 49 1.38 14.98 -1.83
CA TYR A 49 0.10 15.67 -2.03
C TYR A 49 -0.72 15.66 -0.74
N VAL A 50 -0.74 14.53 -0.04
CA VAL A 50 -1.41 14.33 1.23
C VAL A 50 -0.71 13.22 2.01
N GLU A 51 -0.72 13.30 3.32
CA GLU A 51 -0.30 12.22 4.21
C GLU A 51 -1.53 11.59 4.85
N GLU A 52 -1.62 10.28 4.82
CA GLU A 52 -2.75 9.50 5.31
C GLU A 52 -2.29 8.36 6.21
N ASP A 53 -3.15 8.01 7.17
CA ASP A 53 -3.00 6.81 7.98
C ASP A 53 -3.91 5.70 7.47
N TYR A 54 -3.45 4.45 7.54
CA TYR A 54 -4.30 3.29 7.32
C TYR A 54 -5.06 2.93 8.61
N ALA A 55 -6.30 2.48 8.43
CA ALA A 55 -7.13 2.06 9.54
C ALA A 55 -7.95 0.83 9.19
N MET A 56 -8.28 0.04 10.20
CA MET A 56 -9.23 -1.06 10.09
C MET A 56 -10.60 -0.62 10.60
N CYS A 57 -11.66 -1.05 9.93
CA CYS A 57 -13.04 -0.73 10.28
C CYS A 57 -13.75 -1.97 10.81
N PHE A 58 -14.55 -1.76 11.85
CA PHE A 58 -15.41 -2.79 12.45
C PHE A 58 -16.88 -2.37 12.42
N LYS A 59 -17.78 -3.35 12.44
CA LYS A 59 -19.20 -3.05 12.60
C LYS A 59 -19.41 -2.27 13.90
N LYS A 60 -20.13 -1.15 13.83
CA LYS A 60 -20.45 -0.33 15.00
C LYS A 60 -21.06 -1.18 16.12
N GLY A 61 -20.50 -1.05 17.31
CA GLY A 61 -20.91 -1.80 18.51
C GLY A 61 -20.18 -3.15 18.70
N ASN A 62 -19.34 -3.60 17.76
CA ASN A 62 -18.50 -4.78 17.93
C ASN A 62 -17.17 -4.42 18.63
N THR A 63 -17.29 -3.91 19.85
CA THR A 63 -16.14 -3.45 20.64
C THR A 63 -15.24 -4.59 21.10
N GLU A 64 -15.79 -5.79 21.31
CA GLU A 64 -15.00 -6.97 21.68
C GLU A 64 -13.96 -7.31 20.61
N LEU A 65 -14.37 -7.32 19.34
CA LEU A 65 -13.45 -7.59 18.22
C LEU A 65 -12.44 -6.46 18.04
N GLU A 66 -12.88 -5.21 18.12
CA GLU A 66 -12.02 -4.03 18.05
C GLU A 66 -10.93 -4.06 19.13
N ASP A 67 -11.30 -4.36 20.38
CA ASP A 67 -10.37 -4.44 21.50
C ASP A 67 -9.33 -5.57 21.30
N LYS A 68 -9.75 -6.72 20.77
CA LYS A 68 -8.81 -7.82 20.44
C LYS A 68 -7.80 -7.42 19.37
N PHE A 69 -8.24 -6.74 18.32
CA PHE A 69 -7.34 -6.23 17.29
C PHE A 69 -6.39 -5.16 17.81
N ASN A 70 -6.88 -4.21 18.62
CA ASN A 70 -6.04 -3.19 19.21
C ASN A 70 -4.99 -3.79 20.15
N ALA A 71 -5.35 -4.79 20.95
CA ALA A 71 -4.40 -5.49 21.81
C ALA A 71 -3.33 -6.24 21.00
N ALA A 72 -3.71 -6.95 19.93
CA ALA A 72 -2.80 -7.65 19.05
C ALA A 72 -1.83 -6.68 18.32
N ILE A 73 -2.33 -5.57 17.79
CA ILE A 73 -1.51 -4.54 17.14
C ILE A 73 -0.49 -3.95 18.13
N LYS A 74 -0.92 -3.67 19.35
CA LYS A 74 -0.02 -3.17 20.40
C LYS A 74 1.11 -4.15 20.69
N GLU A 75 0.78 -5.43 20.88
CA GLU A 75 1.76 -6.48 21.13
C GLU A 75 2.75 -6.62 19.97
N LEU A 76 2.27 -6.65 18.73
CA LEU A 76 3.10 -6.74 17.53
C LEU A 76 4.06 -5.53 17.36
N LYS A 77 3.64 -4.35 17.80
CA LYS A 77 4.51 -3.17 17.81
C LYS A 77 5.57 -3.25 18.90
N GLU A 78 5.19 -3.70 20.10
CA GLU A 78 6.08 -3.79 21.25
C GLU A 78 7.16 -4.86 21.07
N ASP A 79 6.85 -5.98 20.44
CA ASP A 79 7.80 -7.08 20.20
C ASP A 79 8.62 -6.94 18.91
N GLY A 80 8.35 -5.91 18.11
CA GLY A 80 9.04 -5.63 16.84
C GLY A 80 8.55 -6.44 15.64
N THR A 81 7.53 -7.29 15.81
CA THR A 81 6.99 -8.10 14.71
C THR A 81 6.34 -7.23 13.64
N PHE A 82 5.65 -6.16 14.04
CA PHE A 82 5.02 -5.23 13.10
C PHE A 82 6.05 -4.58 12.17
N ASP A 83 7.18 -4.14 12.70
CA ASP A 83 8.26 -3.56 11.89
C ASP A 83 8.88 -4.58 10.92
N LYS A 84 8.98 -5.85 11.33
CA LYS A 84 9.44 -6.93 10.46
C LYS A 84 8.49 -7.18 9.30
N ILE A 85 7.18 -7.19 9.56
CA ILE A 85 6.15 -7.35 8.54
C ILE A 85 6.21 -6.20 7.53
N ILE A 86 6.28 -4.95 8.00
CA ILE A 86 6.41 -3.78 7.14
C ILE A 86 7.70 -3.85 6.32
N GLY A 87 8.83 -4.16 6.96
CA GLY A 87 10.10 -4.31 6.28
C GLY A 87 10.06 -5.35 5.17
N TYR A 88 9.40 -6.47 5.40
CA TYR A 88 9.29 -7.54 4.41
C TYR A 88 8.38 -7.18 3.22
N TYR A 89 7.17 -6.67 3.49
CA TYR A 89 6.18 -6.45 2.45
C TYR A 89 6.22 -5.06 1.79
N ILE A 90 6.68 -4.05 2.51
CA ILE A 90 6.65 -2.66 2.06
C ILE A 90 8.05 -2.17 1.67
N ASP A 91 9.03 -2.32 2.56
CA ASP A 91 10.37 -1.77 2.34
C ASP A 91 11.27 -2.68 1.48
N GLY A 92 10.81 -3.90 1.14
CA GLY A 92 11.59 -4.87 0.35
C GLY A 92 12.88 -5.33 1.03
N THR A 93 13.00 -5.13 2.34
CA THR A 93 14.15 -5.59 3.11
C THR A 93 13.91 -7.01 3.60
N GLU A 94 14.21 -8.01 2.76
CA GLU A 94 14.05 -9.44 3.05
C GLU A 94 14.80 -9.93 4.30
N ASP A 95 15.67 -9.11 4.85
CA ASP A 95 16.67 -9.53 5.86
C ASP A 95 16.31 -9.17 7.31
N LYS A 96 15.04 -8.87 7.62
CA LYS A 96 14.64 -8.57 9.01
C LYS A 96 14.14 -9.77 9.81
N GLY A 97 14.37 -11.00 9.33
CA GLY A 97 14.04 -12.23 10.06
C GLY A 97 12.54 -12.48 10.21
N TYR A 98 11.74 -11.93 9.30
CA TYR A 98 10.33 -12.30 9.17
C TYR A 98 10.18 -13.35 8.06
N GLU A 99 9.64 -14.49 8.42
CA GLU A 99 9.21 -15.51 7.46
C GLU A 99 7.69 -15.42 7.30
N SER A 100 7.23 -15.20 6.07
CA SER A 100 5.81 -15.25 5.76
C SER A 100 5.28 -16.65 6.09
N PRO A 101 4.11 -16.79 6.74
CA PRO A 101 3.53 -18.10 6.95
C PRO A 101 3.42 -18.88 5.65
N ALA A 102 3.73 -20.17 5.68
CA ALA A 102 3.73 -21.02 4.49
C ALA A 102 2.37 -21.06 3.75
N ASP A 103 1.30 -20.68 4.43
CA ASP A 103 -0.06 -20.63 3.89
C ASP A 103 -0.55 -19.21 3.60
N ALA A 104 0.32 -18.21 3.72
CA ALA A 104 -0.05 -16.81 3.47
C ALA A 104 -0.56 -16.58 2.04
N ASP A 105 -0.08 -17.35 1.08
CA ASP A 105 -0.49 -17.24 -0.32
C ASP A 105 -1.98 -17.56 -0.54
N ARG A 106 -2.60 -18.35 0.32
CA ARG A 106 -4.05 -18.63 0.23
C ARG A 106 -4.92 -17.40 0.50
N TYR A 107 -4.36 -16.38 1.16
CA TYR A 107 -5.06 -15.12 1.46
C TYR A 107 -4.75 -14.04 0.43
N ARG A 108 -3.80 -14.28 -0.47
CA ARG A 108 -3.57 -13.37 -1.59
C ARG A 108 -4.74 -13.52 -2.54
N GLN A 109 -5.48 -12.45 -2.72
CA GLN A 109 -6.44 -12.39 -3.82
C GLN A 109 -5.65 -12.47 -5.13
N PRO A 110 -6.09 -13.29 -6.11
CA PRO A 110 -5.46 -13.27 -7.41
C PRO A 110 -5.46 -11.83 -7.92
N ALA A 111 -4.33 -11.39 -8.44
CA ALA A 111 -4.23 -10.09 -9.09
C ALA A 111 -5.24 -10.05 -10.24
N GLU A 112 -6.32 -9.27 -10.05
CA GLU A 112 -7.29 -9.01 -11.10
C GLU A 112 -6.68 -8.12 -12.19
#